data_2dbaceed7e394070a8758bfa5f031068
#
_entry.id   2dbaceed7e394070a8758bfa5f031068
#
_cell.length_a   1.000
_cell.length_b   1.000
_cell.length_c   1.000
_cell.angle_alpha   90.00
_cell.angle_beta   90.00
_cell.angle_gamma   90.00
#
_symmetry.space_group_name_H-M   'P 1'
#
loop_
_entity.id
_entity.type
_entity.pdbx_description
1 polymer ?
#
loop_
_entity_poly.entity_id
_entity_poly.type
_entity_poly.pdbx_seq_one_letter_code
_entity_poly.pdbx_strand_id
1 'polypeptide(L)'
;MKQFTNSYFCIMKTNSLNKIFINFFSDNNIDLDTNKFLLAVSGGIDSMVMLDLFKKNNFSFSVCTCNFSLRGKESLGDCLFVEKICKKNNIIFYSKKFNTKKYAQENNISIQMAARELRYNWFNKIMKKNNYDFLSIAHHNDDNFETILFNFIKTTGYKGLSGIPYKKNFIIRPLLKSGKNLLINYSKKNDLSWRKDSSNDDVIYLRNNLRKKIIPLLKKINPSLEKSVIDTASRLSKAQAFIKSEVENFKNKYLSERDNIIFLNKGEWIKNENLDITLPIRPGSNDDEG
;
A
#
# COMPACT_ATOMS: atom_id res chain seq x y z
N MET A 1 7.19 19.01 28.92
CA MET A 1 6.00 18.15 29.03
C MET A 1 4.79 18.96 28.60
N LYS A 2 4.37 18.84 27.32
CA LYS A 2 3.13 19.46 26.84
C LYS A 2 1.99 18.47 27.04
N GLN A 3 0.98 18.88 27.78
CA GLN A 3 -0.26 18.16 28.02
C GLN A 3 -0.95 17.90 26.68
N PHE A 4 -1.01 16.63 26.27
CA PHE A 4 -1.89 16.20 25.19
C PHE A 4 -3.33 16.37 25.68
N THR A 5 -4.05 17.22 25.02
CA THR A 5 -5.42 17.60 25.38
C THR A 5 -6.35 16.40 25.33
N ASN A 6 -7.08 16.21 26.40
CA ASN A 6 -7.95 15.09 26.77
C ASN A 6 -9.16 14.84 25.84
N SER A 7 -9.30 15.55 24.72
CA SER A 7 -10.45 15.41 23.80
C SER A 7 -10.39 14.17 22.89
N TYR A 8 -9.18 13.61 22.63
CA TYR A 8 -9.04 12.40 21.82
C TYR A 8 -9.37 11.09 22.57
N PHE A 9 -9.38 11.11 23.90
CA PHE A 9 -9.58 9.91 24.70
C PHE A 9 -11.06 9.46 24.82
N CYS A 10 -12.01 10.33 24.55
CA CYS A 10 -13.43 10.04 24.78
C CYS A 10 -14.14 9.27 23.65
N ILE A 11 -13.58 9.26 22.43
CA ILE A 11 -14.20 8.58 21.26
C ILE A 11 -13.74 7.11 21.10
N MET A 12 -12.76 6.67 21.90
CA MET A 12 -12.05 5.39 21.70
C MET A 12 -12.79 4.12 22.15
N LYS A 13 -14.01 4.16 22.64
CA LYS A 13 -14.59 2.98 23.33
C LYS A 13 -15.32 1.96 22.45
N THR A 14 -15.47 2.13 21.13
CA THR A 14 -16.45 1.29 20.40
C THR A 14 -16.08 0.71 19.03
N ASN A 15 -14.89 0.96 18.46
CA ASN A 15 -14.66 0.42 17.12
C ASN A 15 -13.25 -0.15 16.94
N SER A 16 -13.14 -1.47 16.84
CA SER A 16 -11.88 -2.17 16.61
C SER A 16 -11.16 -1.69 15.34
N LEU A 17 -11.89 -1.36 14.27
CA LEU A 17 -11.34 -0.84 13.03
C LEU A 17 -10.72 0.55 13.19
N ASN A 18 -11.40 1.46 13.90
CA ASN A 18 -10.87 2.80 14.16
C ASN A 18 -9.58 2.74 14.99
N LYS A 19 -9.51 1.84 15.97
CA LYS A 19 -8.28 1.63 16.76
C LYS A 19 -7.12 1.13 15.89
N ILE A 20 -7.36 0.15 15.01
CA ILE A 20 -6.34 -0.34 14.08
C ILE A 20 -5.86 0.79 13.17
N PHE A 21 -6.80 1.61 12.67
CA PHE A 21 -6.53 2.74 11.80
C PHE A 21 -5.67 3.81 12.49
N ILE A 22 -6.00 4.22 13.70
CA ILE A 22 -5.23 5.23 14.46
C ILE A 22 -3.86 4.69 14.85
N ASN A 23 -3.78 3.46 15.35
CA ASN A 23 -2.51 2.84 15.73
C ASN A 23 -1.53 2.75 14.56
N PHE A 24 -2.03 2.64 13.31
CA PHE A 24 -1.17 2.66 12.14
C PHE A 24 -0.29 3.92 12.08
N PHE A 25 -0.83 5.10 12.36
CA PHE A 25 -0.09 6.36 12.28
C PHE A 25 0.94 6.46 13.41
N SER A 26 0.58 6.07 14.63
CA SER A 26 1.52 6.00 15.76
C SER A 26 2.65 4.99 15.50
N ASP A 27 2.33 3.78 15.01
CA ASP A 27 3.30 2.72 14.71
C ASP A 27 4.32 3.14 13.61
N ASN A 28 3.96 4.11 12.76
CA ASN A 28 4.80 4.56 11.64
C ASN A 28 5.37 5.97 11.85
N ASN A 29 5.26 6.55 13.05
CA ASN A 29 5.70 7.91 13.38
C ASN A 29 5.17 8.97 12.40
N ILE A 30 3.86 8.90 12.08
CA ILE A 30 3.18 9.85 11.21
C ILE A 30 2.36 10.79 12.10
N ASP A 31 2.73 12.06 12.08
CA ASP A 31 2.01 13.11 12.80
C ASP A 31 0.72 13.47 12.04
N LEU A 32 -0.40 13.38 12.72
CA LEU A 32 -1.72 13.60 12.13
C LEU A 32 -2.12 15.09 12.10
N ASP A 33 -1.49 15.92 12.93
CA ASP A 33 -1.81 17.33 13.04
C ASP A 33 -1.05 18.17 11.98
N THR A 34 0.15 17.75 11.62
CA THR A 34 1.02 18.49 10.71
C THR A 34 0.99 17.94 9.28
N ASN A 35 0.77 16.63 9.09
CA ASN A 35 0.81 16.01 7.77
C ASN A 35 -0.49 16.17 6.99
N LYS A 36 -0.37 16.38 5.68
CA LYS A 36 -1.48 16.47 4.72
C LYS A 36 -1.58 15.17 3.91
N PHE A 37 -2.80 14.64 3.80
CA PHE A 37 -3.05 13.37 3.15
C PHE A 37 -3.80 13.53 1.84
N LEU A 38 -3.38 12.78 0.82
CA LEU A 38 -4.15 12.57 -0.41
C LEU A 38 -4.71 11.14 -0.38
N LEU A 39 -6.03 10.97 -0.47
CA LEU A 39 -6.69 9.68 -0.45
C LEU A 39 -7.02 9.22 -1.86
N ALA A 40 -6.53 8.06 -2.26
CA ALA A 40 -6.93 7.40 -3.50
C ALA A 40 -8.26 6.67 -3.27
N VAL A 41 -9.36 7.23 -3.79
CA VAL A 41 -10.72 6.71 -3.57
C VAL A 41 -11.31 6.26 -4.90
N SER A 42 -11.68 4.97 -4.99
CA SER A 42 -12.29 4.38 -6.20
C SER A 42 -13.83 4.37 -6.18
N GLY A 43 -14.44 4.68 -5.03
CA GLY A 43 -15.87 4.50 -4.79
C GLY A 43 -16.27 3.12 -4.28
N GLY A 44 -15.35 2.14 -4.29
CA GLY A 44 -15.57 0.81 -3.69
C GLY A 44 -15.51 0.86 -2.16
N ILE A 45 -16.08 -0.17 -1.52
CA ILE A 45 -16.28 -0.24 -0.07
C ILE A 45 -15.01 0.10 0.75
N ASP A 46 -13.84 -0.45 0.39
CA ASP A 46 -12.60 -0.27 1.14
C ASP A 46 -12.15 1.20 1.14
N SER A 47 -12.21 1.83 -0.02
CA SER A 47 -11.84 3.24 -0.17
C SER A 47 -12.84 4.18 0.48
N MET A 48 -14.13 3.81 0.50
CA MET A 48 -15.17 4.59 1.18
C MET A 48 -15.07 4.49 2.69
N VAL A 49 -14.73 3.31 3.22
CA VAL A 49 -14.43 3.12 4.65
C VAL A 49 -13.20 3.93 5.06
N MET A 50 -12.12 3.92 4.25
CA MET A 50 -10.95 4.75 4.49
C MET A 50 -11.30 6.24 4.54
N LEU A 51 -12.07 6.73 3.57
CA LEU A 51 -12.53 8.12 3.53
C LEU A 51 -13.32 8.50 4.80
N ASP A 52 -14.27 7.65 5.22
CA ASP A 52 -15.07 7.90 6.42
C ASP A 52 -14.23 7.93 7.69
N LEU A 53 -13.24 7.04 7.82
CA LEU A 53 -12.31 7.03 8.94
C LEU A 53 -11.47 8.31 9.01
N PHE A 54 -10.94 8.79 7.88
CA PHE A 54 -10.23 10.07 7.85
C PHE A 54 -11.14 11.23 8.25
N LYS A 55 -12.38 11.26 7.73
CA LYS A 55 -13.38 12.28 8.06
C LYS A 55 -13.75 12.28 9.54
N LYS A 56 -14.05 11.11 10.11
CA LYS A 56 -14.46 10.99 11.52
C LYS A 56 -13.37 11.35 12.52
N ASN A 57 -12.13 11.19 12.14
CA ASN A 57 -11.00 11.59 12.97
C ASN A 57 -10.51 13.02 12.68
N ASN A 58 -11.23 13.79 11.86
CA ASN A 58 -10.95 15.19 11.52
C ASN A 58 -9.54 15.43 10.96
N PHE A 59 -8.99 14.46 10.19
CA PHE A 59 -7.67 14.64 9.60
C PHE A 59 -7.70 15.60 8.41
N SER A 60 -6.58 16.26 8.13
CA SER A 60 -6.41 17.13 6.97
C SER A 60 -6.17 16.29 5.71
N PHE A 61 -7.17 16.17 4.82
CA PHE A 61 -7.04 15.36 3.62
C PHE A 61 -7.80 15.92 2.41
N SER A 62 -7.40 15.45 1.24
CA SER A 62 -8.13 15.61 -0.01
C SER A 62 -8.29 14.26 -0.69
N VAL A 63 -9.17 14.18 -1.67
CA VAL A 63 -9.52 12.94 -2.36
C VAL A 63 -9.11 13.02 -3.83
N CYS A 64 -8.57 11.92 -4.36
CA CYS A 64 -8.31 11.77 -5.79
C CYS A 64 -8.90 10.47 -6.34
N THR A 65 -9.48 10.55 -7.55
CA THR A 65 -10.12 9.42 -8.25
C THR A 65 -9.64 9.35 -9.70
N CYS A 66 -9.22 8.16 -10.14
CA CYS A 66 -8.82 7.89 -11.52
C CYS A 66 -9.98 7.29 -12.33
N ASN A 67 -10.28 7.87 -13.50
CA ASN A 67 -11.15 7.26 -14.49
C ASN A 67 -10.29 6.69 -15.63
N PHE A 68 -10.11 5.38 -15.65
CA PHE A 68 -9.31 4.71 -16.68
C PHE A 68 -10.04 4.47 -18.01
N SER A 69 -11.32 4.86 -18.11
CA SER A 69 -12.16 4.70 -19.30
C SER A 69 -12.26 3.25 -19.81
N LEU A 70 -12.10 2.27 -18.92
CA LEU A 70 -12.14 0.84 -19.28
C LEU A 70 -13.55 0.26 -19.27
N ARG A 71 -14.48 0.86 -18.50
CA ARG A 71 -15.87 0.40 -18.31
C ARG A 71 -16.91 1.45 -18.77
N GLY A 72 -16.54 2.33 -19.67
CA GLY A 72 -17.45 3.33 -20.27
C GLY A 72 -18.20 4.15 -19.22
N LYS A 73 -19.55 4.08 -19.24
CA LYS A 73 -20.43 4.84 -18.32
C LYS A 73 -20.24 4.49 -16.84
N GLU A 74 -19.87 3.26 -16.50
CA GLU A 74 -19.64 2.85 -15.11
C GLU A 74 -18.45 3.57 -14.48
N SER A 75 -17.31 3.64 -15.21
CA SER A 75 -16.12 4.36 -14.74
C SER A 75 -16.39 5.85 -14.50
N LEU A 76 -17.27 6.46 -15.30
CA LEU A 76 -17.72 7.83 -15.08
C LEU A 76 -18.61 7.91 -13.83
N GLY A 77 -19.56 6.97 -13.69
CA GLY A 77 -20.47 6.91 -12.55
C GLY A 77 -19.73 6.77 -11.21
N ASP A 78 -18.63 6.01 -11.18
CA ASP A 78 -17.79 5.87 -9.99
C ASP A 78 -17.16 7.20 -9.59
N CYS A 79 -16.60 7.94 -10.55
CA CYS A 79 -16.05 9.27 -10.30
C CYS A 79 -17.10 10.27 -9.80
N LEU A 80 -18.26 10.34 -10.45
CA LEU A 80 -19.36 11.22 -10.06
C LEU A 80 -19.90 10.89 -8.67
N PHE A 81 -19.95 9.61 -8.31
CA PHE A 81 -20.36 9.18 -6.98
C PHE A 81 -19.41 9.72 -5.89
N VAL A 82 -18.09 9.55 -6.06
CA VAL A 82 -17.10 10.06 -5.12
C VAL A 82 -17.12 11.60 -5.08
N GLU A 83 -17.23 12.27 -6.25
CA GLU A 83 -17.31 13.71 -6.33
C GLU A 83 -18.51 14.26 -5.54
N LYS A 84 -19.70 13.65 -5.69
CA LYS A 84 -20.91 14.03 -4.94
C LYS A 84 -20.70 13.94 -3.43
N ILE A 85 -20.02 12.88 -2.96
CA ILE A 85 -19.73 12.71 -1.54
C ILE A 85 -18.73 13.78 -1.06
N CYS A 86 -17.70 14.05 -1.83
CA CYS A 86 -16.71 15.08 -1.51
C CYS A 86 -17.36 16.47 -1.43
N LYS A 87 -18.19 16.84 -2.42
CA LYS A 87 -18.94 18.10 -2.42
C LYS A 87 -19.85 18.24 -1.21
N LYS A 88 -20.61 17.18 -0.86
CA LYS A 88 -21.49 17.18 0.32
C LYS A 88 -20.72 17.41 1.64
N ASN A 89 -19.46 17.03 1.71
CA ASN A 89 -18.65 17.11 2.93
C ASN A 89 -17.56 18.21 2.87
N ASN A 90 -17.59 19.10 1.88
CA ASN A 90 -16.59 20.16 1.65
C ASN A 90 -15.15 19.64 1.56
N ILE A 91 -14.95 18.45 0.93
CA ILE A 91 -13.65 17.82 0.73
C ILE A 91 -13.10 18.20 -0.63
N ILE A 92 -11.85 18.63 -0.71
CA ILE A 92 -11.17 18.93 -1.97
C ILE A 92 -11.06 17.64 -2.79
N PHE A 93 -11.52 17.69 -4.04
CA PHE A 93 -11.62 16.53 -4.93
C PHE A 93 -10.85 16.76 -6.23
N TYR A 94 -10.01 15.80 -6.58
CA TYR A 94 -9.30 15.73 -7.85
C TYR A 94 -9.77 14.51 -8.65
N SER A 95 -10.03 14.69 -9.92
CA SER A 95 -10.30 13.57 -10.83
C SER A 95 -9.52 13.71 -12.13
N LYS A 96 -9.17 12.58 -12.74
CA LYS A 96 -8.54 12.55 -14.05
C LYS A 96 -9.05 11.37 -14.88
N LYS A 97 -9.46 11.67 -16.10
CA LYS A 97 -9.81 10.68 -17.11
C LYS A 97 -8.57 10.33 -17.93
N PHE A 98 -8.32 9.03 -18.13
CA PHE A 98 -7.20 8.51 -18.92
C PHE A 98 -7.69 7.76 -20.15
N ASN A 99 -6.95 7.84 -21.24
CA ASN A 99 -7.07 6.93 -22.37
C ASN A 99 -6.09 5.75 -22.18
N THR A 100 -6.44 4.84 -21.26
CA THR A 100 -5.57 3.74 -20.83
C THR A 100 -5.23 2.79 -21.97
N LYS A 101 -6.19 2.52 -22.87
CA LYS A 101 -5.96 1.62 -24.02
C LYS A 101 -4.92 2.20 -24.98
N LYS A 102 -5.04 3.49 -25.31
CA LYS A 102 -4.06 4.17 -26.18
C LYS A 102 -2.67 4.16 -25.54
N TYR A 103 -2.57 4.52 -24.26
CA TYR A 103 -1.30 4.50 -23.54
C TYR A 103 -0.64 3.10 -23.49
N ALA A 104 -1.44 2.06 -23.27
CA ALA A 104 -0.95 0.68 -23.28
C ALA A 104 -0.38 0.26 -24.65
N GLN A 105 -1.04 0.64 -25.74
CA GLN A 105 -0.59 0.38 -27.11
C GLN A 105 0.69 1.13 -27.44
N GLU A 106 0.77 2.43 -27.13
CA GLU A 106 1.93 3.28 -27.44
C GLU A 106 3.20 2.83 -26.69
N ASN A 107 3.05 2.24 -25.49
CA ASN A 107 4.18 1.79 -24.66
C ASN A 107 4.40 0.27 -24.69
N ASN A 108 3.66 -0.48 -25.51
CA ASN A 108 3.74 -1.97 -25.58
C ASN A 108 3.63 -2.68 -24.24
N ILE A 109 2.75 -2.18 -23.34
CA ILE A 109 2.53 -2.76 -22.03
C ILE A 109 1.07 -3.22 -21.85
N SER A 110 0.83 -4.06 -20.84
CA SER A 110 -0.53 -4.50 -20.52
C SER A 110 -1.39 -3.31 -20.06
N ILE A 111 -2.73 -3.39 -20.28
CA ILE A 111 -3.69 -2.38 -19.81
C ILE A 111 -3.55 -2.14 -18.30
N GLN A 112 -3.21 -3.16 -17.54
CA GLN A 112 -3.05 -3.07 -16.09
C GLN A 112 -1.79 -2.32 -15.69
N MET A 113 -0.66 -2.58 -16.39
CA MET A 113 0.56 -1.80 -16.22
C MET A 113 0.32 -0.35 -16.59
N ALA A 114 -0.31 -0.09 -17.73
CA ALA A 114 -0.69 1.25 -18.16
C ALA A 114 -1.55 1.98 -17.13
N ALA A 115 -2.60 1.33 -16.61
CA ALA A 115 -3.45 1.91 -15.56
C ALA A 115 -2.66 2.21 -14.28
N ARG A 116 -1.72 1.33 -13.92
CA ARG A 116 -0.86 1.52 -12.74
C ARG A 116 0.09 2.70 -12.93
N GLU A 117 0.81 2.77 -14.04
CA GLU A 117 1.74 3.87 -14.33
C GLU A 117 1.02 5.22 -14.40
N LEU A 118 -0.07 5.30 -15.18
CA LEU A 118 -0.90 6.50 -15.29
C LEU A 118 -1.40 6.99 -13.93
N ARG A 119 -1.82 6.06 -13.06
CA ARG A 119 -2.28 6.32 -11.70
C ARG A 119 -1.18 6.97 -10.86
N TYR A 120 -0.04 6.30 -10.72
CA TYR A 120 1.02 6.77 -9.83
C TYR A 120 1.71 8.03 -10.36
N ASN A 121 1.90 8.16 -11.68
CA ASN A 121 2.41 9.38 -12.29
C ASN A 121 1.51 10.58 -12.02
N TRP A 122 0.19 10.39 -12.06
CA TRP A 122 -0.75 11.46 -11.76
C TRP A 122 -0.80 11.77 -10.26
N PHE A 123 -0.81 10.77 -9.41
CA PHE A 123 -0.75 10.97 -7.96
C PHE A 123 0.49 11.76 -7.56
N ASN A 124 1.66 11.40 -8.08
CA ASN A 124 2.91 12.12 -7.84
C ASN A 124 2.82 13.60 -8.26
N LYS A 125 2.16 13.89 -9.39
CA LYS A 125 1.94 15.28 -9.84
C LYS A 125 1.07 16.06 -8.86
N ILE A 126 -0.04 15.47 -8.36
CA ILE A 126 -0.90 16.12 -7.37
C ILE A 126 -0.16 16.33 -6.06
N MET A 127 0.53 15.29 -5.57
CA MET A 127 1.31 15.33 -4.33
C MET A 127 2.29 16.50 -4.32
N LYS A 128 3.12 16.58 -5.37
CA LYS A 128 4.14 17.65 -5.51
C LYS A 128 3.51 19.04 -5.65
N LYS A 129 2.45 19.17 -6.49
CA LYS A 129 1.82 20.48 -6.77
C LYS A 129 1.15 21.10 -5.55
N ASN A 130 0.60 20.26 -4.65
CA ASN A 130 -0.23 20.73 -3.54
C ASN A 130 0.39 20.44 -2.16
N ASN A 131 1.65 20.00 -2.12
CA ASN A 131 2.40 19.73 -0.89
C ASN A 131 1.68 18.74 0.04
N TYR A 132 1.24 17.58 -0.50
CA TYR A 132 0.78 16.46 0.32
C TYR A 132 1.95 15.61 0.76
N ASP A 133 1.95 15.18 2.02
CA ASP A 133 3.02 14.37 2.61
C ASP A 133 2.82 12.89 2.32
N PHE A 134 1.56 12.42 2.36
CA PHE A 134 1.23 11.02 2.20
C PHE A 134 0.07 10.77 1.24
N LEU A 135 0.24 9.72 0.42
CA LEU A 135 -0.81 9.12 -0.40
C LEU A 135 -1.36 7.90 0.34
N SER A 136 -2.63 7.94 0.73
CA SER A 136 -3.30 6.83 1.40
C SER A 136 -4.06 5.94 0.42
N ILE A 137 -3.81 4.62 0.48
CA ILE A 137 -4.45 3.61 -0.37
C ILE A 137 -5.14 2.57 0.52
N ALA A 138 -6.37 2.21 0.19
CA ALA A 138 -7.23 1.34 0.99
C ALA A 138 -6.97 -0.16 0.77
N HIS A 139 -5.71 -0.60 0.73
CA HIS A 139 -5.39 -2.03 0.76
C HIS A 139 -5.67 -2.60 2.15
N HIS A 140 -6.18 -3.82 2.19
CA HIS A 140 -6.51 -4.54 3.41
C HIS A 140 -5.79 -5.90 3.49
N ASN A 141 -6.01 -6.64 4.57
CA ASN A 141 -5.31 -7.88 4.87
C ASN A 141 -5.47 -8.95 3.79
N ASP A 142 -6.67 -9.08 3.24
CA ASP A 142 -6.96 -10.06 2.18
C ASP A 142 -6.18 -9.74 0.88
N ASP A 143 -6.00 -8.44 0.54
CA ASP A 143 -5.15 -8.03 -0.58
C ASP A 143 -3.68 -8.43 -0.36
N ASN A 144 -3.22 -8.30 0.88
CA ASN A 144 -1.87 -8.70 1.27
C ASN A 144 -1.69 -10.22 1.13
N PHE A 145 -2.63 -10.99 1.67
CA PHE A 145 -2.65 -12.44 1.57
C PHE A 145 -2.65 -12.92 0.11
N GLU A 146 -3.53 -12.35 -0.73
CA GLU A 146 -3.57 -12.67 -2.16
C GLU A 146 -2.25 -12.32 -2.87
N THR A 147 -1.63 -11.19 -2.50
CA THR A 147 -0.35 -10.77 -3.10
C THR A 147 0.78 -11.72 -2.72
N ILE A 148 0.84 -12.17 -1.46
CA ILE A 148 1.84 -13.15 -1.01
C ILE A 148 1.70 -14.45 -1.77
N LEU A 149 0.47 -14.99 -1.87
CA LEU A 149 0.21 -16.24 -2.61
C LEU A 149 0.53 -16.09 -4.10
N PHE A 150 0.13 -14.98 -4.70
CA PHE A 150 0.42 -14.71 -6.12
C PHE A 150 1.93 -14.65 -6.39
N ASN A 151 2.68 -13.96 -5.51
CA ASN A 151 4.12 -13.88 -5.62
C ASN A 151 4.78 -15.25 -5.41
N PHE A 152 4.31 -16.02 -4.43
CA PHE A 152 4.79 -17.38 -4.18
C PHE A 152 4.67 -18.28 -5.43
N ILE A 153 3.50 -18.25 -6.10
CA ILE A 153 3.27 -19.03 -7.33
C ILE A 153 4.17 -18.55 -8.48
N LYS A 154 4.51 -17.26 -8.53
CA LYS A 154 5.35 -16.69 -9.59
C LYS A 154 6.85 -16.79 -9.34
N THR A 155 7.26 -17.54 -8.35
CA THR A 155 8.68 -17.66 -7.95
C THR A 155 9.29 -16.29 -7.65
N THR A 156 9.28 -15.91 -6.40
CA THR A 156 9.83 -14.63 -5.94
C THR A 156 10.80 -14.87 -4.80
N GLY A 157 11.78 -13.98 -4.65
CA GLY A 157 12.63 -13.95 -3.47
C GLY A 157 11.86 -13.48 -2.22
N TYR A 158 12.55 -13.46 -1.09
CA TYR A 158 12.00 -13.08 0.21
C TYR A 158 11.29 -11.70 0.21
N LYS A 159 11.74 -10.74 -0.63
CA LYS A 159 11.12 -9.42 -0.80
C LYS A 159 9.66 -9.51 -1.26
N GLY A 160 9.38 -10.38 -2.22
CA GLY A 160 8.01 -10.58 -2.70
C GLY A 160 7.14 -11.39 -1.72
N LEU A 161 7.74 -12.29 -0.93
CA LEU A 161 7.04 -13.07 0.09
C LEU A 161 6.74 -12.25 1.35
N SER A 162 7.39 -11.12 1.56
CA SER A 162 7.11 -10.20 2.66
C SER A 162 5.76 -9.46 2.52
N GLY A 163 5.09 -9.61 1.37
CA GLY A 163 3.78 -9.02 1.12
C GLY A 163 3.82 -7.52 0.80
N ILE A 164 2.67 -6.87 1.01
CA ILE A 164 2.50 -5.45 0.75
C ILE A 164 3.06 -4.65 1.95
N PRO A 165 3.99 -3.70 1.73
CA PRO A 165 4.51 -2.89 2.83
C PRO A 165 3.45 -1.91 3.35
N TYR A 166 3.42 -1.69 4.67
CA TYR A 166 2.54 -0.70 5.31
C TYR A 166 2.81 0.73 4.84
N LYS A 167 4.10 1.06 4.70
CA LYS A 167 4.59 2.34 4.20
C LYS A 167 5.71 2.08 3.20
N LYS A 168 5.66 2.74 2.04
CA LYS A 168 6.75 2.76 1.05
C LYS A 168 6.84 4.18 0.52
N ASN A 169 7.94 4.87 0.79
CA ASN A 169 8.12 6.29 0.50
C ASN A 169 6.94 7.11 1.06
N PHE A 170 6.23 7.86 0.24
CA PHE A 170 5.05 8.64 0.61
C PHE A 170 3.73 7.84 0.57
N ILE A 171 3.74 6.57 0.17
CA ILE A 171 2.53 5.74 0.09
C ILE A 171 2.31 5.02 1.41
N ILE A 172 1.09 5.18 1.97
CA ILE A 172 0.67 4.53 3.21
C ILE A 172 -0.58 3.68 3.01
N ARG A 173 -0.76 2.64 3.85
CA ARG A 173 -1.88 1.70 3.79
C ARG A 173 -2.46 1.46 5.17
N PRO A 174 -3.25 2.41 5.69
CA PRO A 174 -3.72 2.38 7.08
C PRO A 174 -4.64 1.20 7.42
N LEU A 175 -5.28 0.61 6.40
CA LEU A 175 -6.20 -0.51 6.56
C LEU A 175 -5.55 -1.89 6.39
N LEU A 176 -4.23 -1.95 6.12
CA LEU A 176 -3.57 -3.20 5.74
C LEU A 176 -3.59 -4.28 6.83
N LYS A 177 -3.69 -3.89 8.11
CA LYS A 177 -3.88 -4.82 9.25
C LYS A 177 -5.34 -5.27 9.43
N SER A 178 -6.28 -4.74 8.66
CA SER A 178 -7.72 -4.99 8.82
C SER A 178 -8.20 -6.04 7.80
N GLY A 179 -8.96 -7.03 8.26
CA GLY A 179 -9.62 -7.99 7.37
C GLY A 179 -10.86 -7.39 6.71
N LYS A 180 -11.23 -7.90 5.53
CA LYS A 180 -12.37 -7.46 4.73
C LYS A 180 -13.68 -7.42 5.52
N ASN A 181 -13.91 -8.42 6.37
CA ASN A 181 -15.11 -8.50 7.19
C ASN A 181 -15.26 -7.31 8.16
N LEU A 182 -14.15 -6.80 8.72
CA LEU A 182 -14.18 -5.60 9.56
C LEU A 182 -14.61 -4.35 8.77
N LEU A 183 -14.15 -4.22 7.52
CA LEU A 183 -14.54 -3.11 6.65
C LEU A 183 -16.03 -3.19 6.29
N ILE A 184 -16.54 -4.38 5.97
CA ILE A 184 -17.96 -4.62 5.66
C ILE A 184 -18.82 -4.30 6.88
N ASN A 185 -18.44 -4.78 8.06
CA ASN A 185 -19.20 -4.53 9.30
C ASN A 185 -19.20 -3.04 9.66
N TYR A 186 -18.05 -2.37 9.47
CA TYR A 186 -17.94 -0.93 9.68
C TYR A 186 -18.83 -0.16 8.72
N SER A 187 -18.82 -0.50 7.43
CA SER A 187 -19.63 0.19 6.42
C SER A 187 -21.14 0.05 6.70
N LYS A 188 -21.59 -1.15 7.11
CA LYS A 188 -22.99 -1.40 7.49
C LYS A 188 -23.39 -0.61 8.75
N LYS A 189 -22.53 -0.63 9.79
CA LYS A 189 -22.81 0.07 11.06
C LYS A 189 -22.90 1.59 10.89
N ASN A 190 -22.25 2.14 9.86
CA ASN A 190 -22.18 3.59 9.62
C ASN A 190 -23.00 4.02 8.38
N ASP A 191 -23.86 3.16 7.85
CA ASP A 191 -24.72 3.41 6.69
C ASP A 191 -23.95 4.02 5.49
N LEU A 192 -22.74 3.52 5.27
CA LEU A 192 -21.88 4.02 4.17
C LEU A 192 -22.42 3.52 2.84
N SER A 193 -22.56 4.43 1.89
CA SER A 193 -22.83 4.08 0.50
C SER A 193 -21.53 3.79 -0.24
N TRP A 194 -21.53 2.78 -1.09
CA TRP A 194 -20.42 2.45 -2.00
C TRP A 194 -20.95 1.87 -3.32
N ARG A 195 -20.11 1.83 -4.34
CA ARG A 195 -20.43 1.20 -5.62
C ARG A 195 -19.79 -0.18 -5.72
N LYS A 196 -20.52 -1.16 -6.22
CA LYS A 196 -19.95 -2.46 -6.55
C LYS A 196 -19.13 -2.31 -7.83
N ASP A 197 -17.90 -2.84 -7.81
CA ASP A 197 -17.05 -2.90 -8.99
C ASP A 197 -17.40 -4.14 -9.80
N SER A 198 -18.03 -3.96 -10.98
CA SER A 198 -18.37 -5.06 -11.89
C SER A 198 -17.13 -5.72 -12.50
N SER A 199 -16.00 -5.02 -12.59
CA SER A 199 -14.75 -5.56 -13.13
C SER A 199 -14.05 -6.59 -12.24
N ASN A 200 -14.54 -6.81 -11.02
CA ASN A 200 -14.08 -7.90 -10.18
C ASN A 200 -14.33 -9.29 -10.80
N ASP A 201 -15.15 -9.38 -11.85
CA ASP A 201 -15.41 -10.62 -12.56
C ASP A 201 -14.41 -10.92 -13.68
N ASP A 202 -13.78 -9.89 -14.29
CA ASP A 202 -12.89 -10.02 -15.47
C ASP A 202 -11.40 -9.88 -15.18
N VAL A 203 -11.01 -9.51 -13.97
CA VAL A 203 -9.63 -9.12 -13.67
C VAL A 203 -8.72 -10.33 -13.49
N ILE A 204 -7.72 -10.40 -14.37
CA ILE A 204 -6.50 -11.22 -14.28
C ILE A 204 -6.81 -12.67 -13.90
N TYR A 205 -6.92 -13.49 -14.88
CA TYR A 205 -7.21 -14.94 -14.79
C TYR A 205 -6.56 -15.63 -13.57
N LEU A 206 -5.32 -15.29 -13.25
CA LEU A 206 -4.61 -15.92 -12.13
C LEU A 206 -5.08 -15.43 -10.75
N ARG A 207 -5.22 -14.12 -10.52
CA ARG A 207 -5.70 -13.59 -9.22
C ARG A 207 -7.15 -13.95 -8.96
N ASN A 208 -8.00 -13.92 -9.98
CA ASN A 208 -9.38 -14.33 -9.84
C ASN A 208 -9.52 -15.82 -9.57
N ASN A 209 -8.70 -16.65 -10.23
CA ASN A 209 -8.63 -18.08 -9.95
C ASN A 209 -8.15 -18.36 -8.51
N LEU A 210 -7.13 -17.62 -8.05
CA LEU A 210 -6.70 -17.70 -6.66
C LEU A 210 -7.85 -17.39 -5.71
N ARG A 211 -8.48 -16.24 -5.86
CA ARG A 211 -9.55 -15.76 -4.98
C ARG A 211 -10.79 -16.64 -5.01
N LYS A 212 -11.27 -17.02 -6.21
CA LYS A 212 -12.56 -17.70 -6.37
C LYS A 212 -12.46 -19.22 -6.24
N LYS A 213 -11.30 -19.83 -6.57
CA LYS A 213 -11.16 -21.29 -6.60
C LYS A 213 -10.13 -21.83 -5.61
N ILE A 214 -8.91 -21.31 -5.61
CA ILE A 214 -7.79 -21.90 -4.88
C ILE A 214 -7.85 -21.55 -3.39
N ILE A 215 -7.99 -20.31 -3.04
CA ILE A 215 -8.06 -19.85 -1.64
C ILE A 215 -9.19 -20.54 -0.85
N PRO A 216 -10.41 -20.71 -1.38
CA PRO A 216 -11.47 -21.46 -0.68
C PRO A 216 -11.10 -22.92 -0.41
N LEU A 217 -10.41 -23.58 -1.34
CA LEU A 217 -9.95 -24.97 -1.15
C LEU A 217 -8.86 -25.05 -0.07
N LEU A 218 -7.88 -24.16 -0.11
CA LEU A 218 -6.82 -24.10 0.90
C LEU A 218 -7.38 -23.76 2.29
N LYS A 219 -8.39 -22.90 2.39
CA LYS A 219 -9.08 -22.59 3.65
C LYS A 219 -9.88 -23.77 4.21
N LYS A 220 -10.31 -24.73 3.38
CA LYS A 220 -10.90 -26.00 3.88
C LYS A 220 -9.87 -26.90 4.57
N ILE A 221 -8.61 -26.88 4.10
CA ILE A 221 -7.51 -27.62 4.71
C ILE A 221 -7.04 -26.92 5.98
N ASN A 222 -6.86 -25.60 5.91
CA ASN A 222 -6.45 -24.78 7.06
C ASN A 222 -7.36 -23.52 7.18
N PRO A 223 -8.36 -23.52 8.04
CA PRO A 223 -9.23 -22.36 8.25
C PRO A 223 -8.47 -21.09 8.67
N SER A 224 -7.31 -21.24 9.31
CA SER A 224 -6.42 -20.14 9.75
C SER A 224 -5.35 -19.75 8.72
N LEU A 225 -5.44 -20.26 7.49
CA LEU A 225 -4.40 -20.08 6.45
C LEU A 225 -3.98 -18.63 6.25
N GLU A 226 -4.94 -17.72 6.18
CA GLU A 226 -4.68 -16.30 5.99
C GLU A 226 -3.77 -15.74 7.08
N LYS A 227 -4.12 -16.02 8.34
CA LYS A 227 -3.29 -15.63 9.49
C LYS A 227 -1.90 -16.26 9.40
N SER A 228 -1.81 -17.56 9.13
CA SER A 228 -0.54 -18.29 9.05
C SER A 228 0.39 -17.72 7.98
N VAL A 229 -0.14 -17.41 6.80
CA VAL A 229 0.63 -16.82 5.69
C VAL A 229 1.11 -15.41 6.03
N ILE A 230 0.24 -14.57 6.61
CA ILE A 230 0.59 -13.20 6.98
C ILE A 230 1.61 -13.18 8.12
N ASP A 231 1.45 -14.04 9.13
CA ASP A 231 2.42 -14.16 10.22
C ASP A 231 3.79 -14.61 9.69
N THR A 232 3.82 -15.55 8.74
CA THR A 232 5.06 -15.99 8.06
C THR A 232 5.69 -14.84 7.27
N ALA A 233 4.91 -14.11 6.47
CA ALA A 233 5.38 -12.94 5.73
C ALA A 233 5.94 -11.85 6.66
N SER A 234 5.29 -11.64 7.80
CA SER A 234 5.77 -10.68 8.83
C SER A 234 7.13 -11.10 9.41
N ARG A 235 7.34 -12.40 9.68
CA ARG A 235 8.63 -12.93 10.15
C ARG A 235 9.71 -12.76 9.08
N LEU A 236 9.40 -13.06 7.81
CA LEU A 236 10.32 -12.85 6.68
C LEU A 236 10.68 -11.37 6.53
N SER A 237 9.71 -10.46 6.66
CA SER A 237 9.95 -9.02 6.60
C SER A 237 10.89 -8.53 7.70
N LYS A 238 10.75 -9.05 8.93
CA LYS A 238 11.65 -8.73 10.05
C LYS A 238 13.06 -9.26 9.81
N ALA A 239 13.19 -10.50 9.35
CA ALA A 239 14.48 -11.08 9.00
C ALA A 239 15.18 -10.28 7.88
N GLN A 240 14.42 -9.86 6.86
CA GLN A 240 14.94 -8.99 5.79
C GLN A 240 15.41 -7.63 6.32
N ALA A 241 14.66 -7.01 7.22
CA ALA A 241 15.06 -5.74 7.83
C ALA A 241 16.37 -5.87 8.62
N PHE A 242 16.52 -6.97 9.36
CA PHE A 242 17.75 -7.29 10.07
C PHE A 242 18.93 -7.49 9.11
N ILE A 243 18.78 -8.33 8.10
CA ILE A 243 19.84 -8.55 7.08
C ILE A 243 20.23 -7.24 6.40
N LYS A 244 19.23 -6.41 6.02
CA LYS A 244 19.52 -5.11 5.42
C LYS A 244 20.30 -4.20 6.36
N SER A 245 19.94 -4.16 7.63
CA SER A 245 20.67 -3.39 8.65
C SER A 245 22.12 -3.85 8.77
N GLU A 246 22.35 -5.16 8.82
CA GLU A 246 23.71 -5.72 8.90
C GLU A 246 24.53 -5.42 7.64
N VAL A 247 23.93 -5.52 6.46
CA VAL A 247 24.56 -5.14 5.19
C VAL A 247 24.94 -3.65 5.17
N GLU A 248 24.06 -2.77 5.62
CA GLU A 248 24.37 -1.33 5.70
C GLU A 248 25.45 -1.03 6.75
N ASN A 249 25.40 -1.68 7.91
CA ASN A 249 26.45 -1.59 8.92
C ASN A 249 27.82 -2.03 8.35
N PHE A 250 27.83 -3.16 7.63
CA PHE A 250 29.01 -3.64 6.93
C PHE A 250 29.54 -2.62 5.90
N LYS A 251 28.66 -2.11 5.06
CA LYS A 251 29.03 -1.10 4.06
C LYS A 251 29.63 0.13 4.71
N ASN A 252 28.96 0.69 5.71
CA ASN A 252 29.43 1.88 6.41
C ASN A 252 30.77 1.69 7.11
N LYS A 253 31.05 0.47 7.58
CA LYS A 253 32.28 0.15 8.30
C LYS A 253 33.48 -0.14 7.37
N TYR A 254 33.21 -0.86 6.28
CA TYR A 254 34.28 -1.42 5.44
C TYR A 254 34.37 -0.84 4.03
N LEU A 255 33.32 -0.15 3.55
CA LEU A 255 33.33 0.41 2.20
C LEU A 255 33.40 1.95 2.25
N SER A 256 34.15 2.52 1.33
CA SER A 256 34.13 3.95 1.04
C SER A 256 33.95 4.16 -0.46
N GLU A 257 33.20 5.19 -0.85
CA GLU A 257 32.98 5.55 -2.26
C GLU A 257 33.72 6.84 -2.57
N ARG A 258 34.52 6.84 -3.66
CA ARG A 258 35.17 8.02 -4.22
C ARG A 258 35.12 7.90 -5.72
N ASP A 259 34.71 8.96 -6.43
CA ASP A 259 34.63 9.04 -7.88
C ASP A 259 33.89 7.85 -8.54
N ASN A 260 32.75 7.43 -7.96
CA ASN A 260 31.98 6.24 -8.37
C ASN A 260 32.77 4.90 -8.27
N ILE A 261 33.86 4.86 -7.52
CA ILE A 261 34.62 3.64 -7.25
C ILE A 261 34.42 3.26 -5.78
N ILE A 262 34.07 2.00 -5.55
CA ILE A 262 33.90 1.46 -4.21
C ILE A 262 35.22 0.86 -3.74
N PHE A 263 35.76 1.39 -2.65
CA PHE A 263 36.97 0.91 -2.01
C PHE A 263 36.63 0.07 -0.78
N LEU A 264 37.28 -1.08 -0.66
CA LEU A 264 37.19 -1.95 0.54
C LEU A 264 38.36 -1.64 1.46
N ASN A 265 38.09 -1.36 2.73
CA ASN A 265 39.10 -1.21 3.77
C ASN A 265 39.63 -2.59 4.20
N LYS A 266 40.68 -3.05 3.50
CA LYS A 266 41.26 -4.39 3.66
C LYS A 266 41.82 -4.64 5.06
N GLY A 267 42.33 -3.63 5.76
CA GLY A 267 42.94 -3.78 7.11
C GLY A 267 41.94 -4.11 8.20
N GLU A 268 40.70 -3.67 8.08
CA GLU A 268 39.63 -3.99 9.04
C GLU A 268 38.89 -5.29 8.70
N TRP A 269 38.85 -5.67 7.42
CA TRP A 269 38.21 -6.92 7.02
C TRP A 269 39.00 -8.16 7.47
N ILE A 270 40.30 -8.19 7.25
CA ILE A 270 41.14 -9.37 7.55
C ILE A 270 41.14 -9.73 9.07
N LYS A 271 40.79 -8.79 9.94
CA LYS A 271 40.64 -9.04 11.37
C LYS A 271 39.38 -9.83 11.77
N ASN A 272 38.43 -10.01 10.86
CA ASN A 272 37.16 -10.73 11.08
C ASN A 272 37.11 -12.06 10.30
N GLU A 273 38.04 -12.99 10.56
CA GLU A 273 38.19 -14.27 9.83
C GLU A 273 37.00 -15.25 9.94
N ASN A 274 35.84 -14.85 10.50
CA ASN A 274 34.68 -15.74 10.69
C ASN A 274 33.48 -15.47 9.78
N LEU A 275 33.63 -14.68 8.72
CA LEU A 275 32.51 -14.40 7.78
C LEU A 275 32.87 -14.87 6.37
N ASP A 276 32.58 -16.14 6.11
CA ASP A 276 32.52 -16.73 4.76
C ASP A 276 31.27 -16.18 3.99
N ILE A 277 31.21 -14.84 3.80
CA ILE A 277 30.18 -14.21 3.00
C ILE A 277 30.81 -13.78 1.69
N THR A 278 30.79 -14.67 0.70
CA THR A 278 30.95 -14.28 -0.70
C THR A 278 29.72 -13.50 -1.15
N LEU A 279 29.73 -12.19 -0.94
CA LEU A 279 28.72 -11.31 -1.52
C LEU A 279 29.02 -11.15 -3.01
N PRO A 280 28.08 -11.45 -3.94
CA PRO A 280 28.26 -11.07 -5.32
C PRO A 280 28.16 -9.55 -5.41
N ILE A 281 29.30 -8.88 -5.52
CA ILE A 281 29.36 -7.45 -5.82
C ILE A 281 28.99 -7.29 -7.28
N ARG A 282 27.73 -7.03 -7.58
CA ARG A 282 27.32 -6.48 -8.87
C ARG A 282 27.48 -4.98 -8.81
N PRO A 283 28.31 -4.36 -9.69
CA PRO A 283 28.30 -2.91 -9.83
C PRO A 283 26.89 -2.48 -10.27
N GLY A 284 26.40 -1.41 -9.65
CA GLY A 284 25.07 -0.83 -9.74
C GLY A 284 24.27 -1.10 -11.01
N SER A 285 23.25 -1.92 -10.90
CA SER A 285 22.03 -1.68 -11.65
C SER A 285 21.21 -0.67 -10.84
N ASN A 286 20.92 0.46 -11.44
CA ASN A 286 19.98 1.43 -10.92
C ASN A 286 18.59 0.77 -10.82
N ASP A 287 18.30 0.07 -9.71
CA ASP A 287 16.98 -0.51 -9.42
C ASP A 287 16.04 0.54 -8.81
N ASP A 288 16.10 1.77 -9.31
CA ASP A 288 15.11 2.82 -9.01
C ASP A 288 13.99 2.92 -10.06
N GLU A 289 13.90 1.97 -11.00
CA GLU A 289 12.77 1.87 -11.93
C GLU A 289 12.07 0.50 -11.79
N GLY A 290 10.95 0.49 -11.01
CA GLY A 290 10.10 -0.69 -10.89
C GLY A 290 8.91 -0.45 -9.95
#